data_e499cc23e5798058e0bd89fbf5ade77b
#
_entry.id   e499cc23e5798058e0bd89fbf5ade77b
#
_cell.length_a   1.000
_cell.length_b   1.000
_cell.length_c   1.000
_cell.angle_alpha   90.00
_cell.angle_beta   90.00
_cell.angle_gamma   90.00
#
_symmetry.space_group_name_H-M   'P 1'
#
loop_
_entity.id
_entity.type
_entity.pdbx_description
1 polymer ?
#
loop_
_entity_poly.entity_id
_entity_poly.type
_entity_poly.pdbx_seq_one_letter_code
_entity_poly.pdbx_strand_id
1 'polypeptide(L)'
;MSDTAVIVIDMLNSYEHEDAEKLTPSVADIVEPLSGVISAARKRDDVDLIYVNDNYGDFTASQEDLVHRALEGERPDLVKPIVPEKGEIFLQKVRHSAFYATSLAYLLRTLEPTRLILTGQVTEQCILYTALDAYIRHFQMVVPPDGVAHIDADLGKAALRMMEENMRAEIMPAEKCLG
;
A
#
# COMPACT_ATOMS: atom_id res chain seq x y z
N MET A 1 -5.30 7.01 20.63
CA MET A 1 -6.03 6.32 19.53
C MET A 1 -5.65 7.05 18.26
N SER A 2 -5.23 6.34 17.27
CA SER A 2 -4.78 6.93 16.00
C SER A 2 -6.00 7.28 15.14
N ASP A 3 -6.03 8.49 14.61
CA ASP A 3 -7.14 8.90 13.74
C ASP A 3 -6.98 8.41 12.30
N THR A 4 -5.77 8.03 11.91
CA THR A 4 -5.41 7.65 10.54
C THR A 4 -4.55 6.39 10.52
N ALA A 5 -4.83 5.49 9.60
CA ALA A 5 -3.93 4.38 9.26
C ALA A 5 -3.40 4.54 7.82
N VAL A 6 -2.08 4.55 7.68
CA VAL A 6 -1.40 4.46 6.38
C VAL A 6 -1.16 2.99 6.07
N ILE A 7 -1.68 2.52 4.94
CA ILE A 7 -1.53 1.13 4.50
C ILE A 7 -0.64 1.11 3.26
N VAL A 8 0.55 0.49 3.40
CA VAL A 8 1.52 0.31 2.33
C VAL A 8 1.35 -1.10 1.76
N ILE A 9 0.92 -1.20 0.50
CA ILE A 9 0.49 -2.46 -0.12
C ILE A 9 1.50 -2.91 -1.17
N ASP A 10 1.99 -4.15 -1.05
CA ASP A 10 2.79 -4.89 -2.04
C ASP A 10 4.07 -4.21 -2.52
N MET A 11 4.68 -3.37 -1.71
CA MET A 11 5.90 -2.66 -2.10
C MET A 11 7.19 -3.47 -1.92
N LEU A 12 7.14 -4.60 -1.18
CA LEU A 12 8.25 -5.55 -1.13
C LEU A 12 8.16 -6.51 -2.32
N ASN A 13 8.74 -6.13 -3.44
CA ASN A 13 8.67 -6.84 -4.71
C ASN A 13 10.08 -6.98 -5.29
N SER A 14 10.44 -8.19 -5.75
CA SER A 14 11.73 -8.44 -6.43
C SER A 14 11.76 -7.91 -7.85
N TYR A 15 10.59 -7.60 -8.43
CA TYR A 15 10.44 -7.18 -9.84
C TYR A 15 10.98 -8.18 -10.87
N GLU A 16 10.88 -9.49 -10.55
CA GLU A 16 11.28 -10.62 -11.40
C GLU A 16 10.07 -11.34 -12.02
N HIS A 17 9.01 -10.61 -12.35
CA HIS A 17 7.78 -11.13 -12.92
C HIS A 17 7.47 -10.50 -14.28
N GLU A 18 6.55 -11.11 -15.05
CA GLU A 18 6.25 -10.72 -16.44
C GLU A 18 5.81 -9.27 -16.64
N ASP A 19 5.15 -8.66 -15.64
CA ASP A 19 4.69 -7.27 -15.71
C ASP A 19 5.70 -6.26 -15.14
N ALA A 20 6.86 -6.71 -14.64
CA ALA A 20 7.84 -5.84 -13.97
C ALA A 20 8.31 -4.68 -14.85
N GLU A 21 8.58 -4.96 -16.15
CA GLU A 21 9.03 -3.94 -17.10
C GLU A 21 8.00 -2.81 -17.29
N LYS A 22 6.70 -3.14 -17.24
CA LYS A 22 5.63 -2.15 -17.35
C LYS A 22 5.38 -1.41 -16.03
N LEU A 23 5.55 -2.11 -14.91
CA LEU A 23 5.25 -1.60 -13.57
C LEU A 23 6.34 -0.65 -13.04
N THR A 24 7.62 -1.01 -13.21
CA THR A 24 8.74 -0.32 -12.57
C THR A 24 8.87 1.17 -12.90
N PRO A 25 8.53 1.68 -14.10
CA PRO A 25 8.53 3.12 -14.34
C PRO A 25 7.54 3.87 -13.43
N SER A 26 6.33 3.34 -13.29
CA SER A 26 5.30 3.93 -12.42
C SER A 26 5.71 3.85 -10.93
N VAL A 27 6.36 2.75 -10.53
CA VAL A 27 6.88 2.64 -9.15
C VAL A 27 7.98 3.66 -8.90
N ALA A 28 8.88 3.87 -9.86
CA ALA A 28 9.95 4.86 -9.74
C ALA A 28 9.39 6.28 -9.50
N ASP A 29 8.27 6.62 -10.13
CA ASP A 29 7.61 7.93 -9.97
C ASP A 29 6.99 8.10 -8.57
N ILE A 30 6.54 7.02 -7.91
CA ILE A 30 5.86 7.11 -6.61
C ILE A 30 6.77 6.90 -5.40
N VAL A 31 7.96 6.32 -5.55
CA VAL A 31 8.82 5.93 -4.40
C VAL A 31 9.16 7.12 -3.51
N GLU A 32 9.50 8.28 -4.08
CA GLU A 32 9.85 9.47 -3.30
C GLU A 32 8.64 10.03 -2.53
N PRO A 33 7.47 10.31 -3.16
CA PRO A 33 6.27 10.74 -2.43
C PRO A 33 5.83 9.73 -1.36
N LEU A 34 5.82 8.43 -1.68
CA LEU A 34 5.47 7.38 -0.73
C LEU A 34 6.42 7.31 0.46
N SER A 35 7.74 7.40 0.22
CA SER A 35 8.74 7.46 1.29
C SER A 35 8.52 8.68 2.19
N GLY A 36 8.06 9.79 1.61
CA GLY A 36 7.66 11.00 2.34
C GLY A 36 6.48 10.72 3.30
N VAL A 37 5.42 10.06 2.81
CA VAL A 37 4.26 9.66 3.64
C VAL A 37 4.68 8.71 4.77
N ILE A 38 5.47 7.68 4.46
CA ILE A 38 6.00 6.73 5.44
C ILE A 38 6.81 7.45 6.52
N SER A 39 7.73 8.33 6.12
CA SER A 39 8.56 9.10 7.05
C SER A 39 7.76 10.06 7.91
N ALA A 40 6.69 10.64 7.37
CA ALA A 40 5.77 11.49 8.12
C ALA A 40 4.93 10.68 9.12
N ALA A 41 4.42 9.52 8.71
CA ALA A 41 3.68 8.61 9.57
C ALA A 41 4.52 8.15 10.77
N ARG A 42 5.79 7.76 10.55
CA ARG A 42 6.74 7.36 11.61
C ARG A 42 6.99 8.40 12.69
N LYS A 43 6.76 9.67 12.40
CA LYS A 43 6.98 10.79 13.33
C LYS A 43 5.74 11.18 14.13
N ARG A 44 4.62 10.49 13.93
CA ARG A 44 3.31 10.84 14.49
C ARG A 44 2.75 9.71 15.35
N ASP A 45 2.34 10.04 16.57
CA ASP A 45 1.71 9.10 17.50
C ASP A 45 0.22 8.87 17.21
N ASP A 46 -0.39 9.70 16.33
CA ASP A 46 -1.79 9.64 15.92
C ASP A 46 -1.99 8.97 14.55
N VAL A 47 -0.94 8.34 13.99
CA VAL A 47 -0.97 7.64 12.71
C VAL A 47 -0.41 6.23 12.89
N ASP A 48 -1.18 5.23 12.50
CA ASP A 48 -0.69 3.86 12.39
C ASP A 48 -0.10 3.60 11.00
N LEU A 49 1.11 3.06 10.95
CA LEU A 49 1.75 2.62 9.72
C LEU A 49 1.65 1.09 9.63
N ILE A 50 1.00 0.60 8.58
CA ILE A 50 0.71 -0.82 8.38
C ILE A 50 1.21 -1.25 7.00
N TYR A 51 2.10 -2.22 6.97
CA TYR A 51 2.50 -2.89 5.73
C TYR A 51 1.64 -4.12 5.50
N VAL A 52 1.13 -4.27 4.28
CA VAL A 52 0.41 -5.47 3.85
C VAL A 52 1.00 -5.94 2.53
N ASN A 53 1.71 -7.06 2.56
CA ASN A 53 2.46 -7.53 1.39
C ASN A 53 2.08 -8.97 1.02
N ASP A 54 2.02 -9.25 -0.27
CA ASP A 54 1.80 -10.61 -0.77
C ASP A 54 2.97 -11.52 -0.34
N ASN A 55 2.66 -12.76 0.00
CA ASN A 55 3.67 -13.76 0.35
C ASN A 55 4.23 -14.49 -0.89
N TYR A 56 3.72 -14.15 -2.09
CA TYR A 56 4.13 -14.75 -3.36
C TYR A 56 4.06 -16.29 -3.38
N GLY A 57 3.10 -16.85 -2.63
CA GLY A 57 2.89 -18.29 -2.52
C GLY A 57 3.82 -19.01 -1.54
N ASP A 58 4.71 -18.30 -0.87
CA ASP A 58 5.56 -18.87 0.18
C ASP A 58 4.96 -18.62 1.57
N PHE A 59 4.24 -19.62 2.06
CA PHE A 59 3.58 -19.57 3.37
C PHE A 59 4.54 -19.74 4.55
N THR A 60 5.84 -19.97 4.29
CA THR A 60 6.88 -20.09 5.32
C THR A 60 7.71 -18.82 5.45
N ALA A 61 7.60 -17.88 4.51
CA ALA A 61 8.35 -16.64 4.51
C ALA A 61 8.01 -15.76 5.72
N SER A 62 9.04 -15.28 6.41
CA SER A 62 8.93 -14.22 7.40
C SER A 62 8.92 -12.83 6.73
N GLN A 63 8.68 -11.77 7.51
CA GLN A 63 8.86 -10.39 7.02
C GLN A 63 10.28 -10.16 6.51
N GLU A 64 11.27 -10.63 7.28
CA GLU A 64 12.69 -10.49 6.92
C GLU A 64 13.01 -11.20 5.60
N ASP A 65 12.43 -12.37 5.34
CA ASP A 65 12.62 -13.09 4.07
C ASP A 65 12.03 -12.31 2.89
N LEU A 66 10.86 -11.70 3.04
CA LEU A 66 10.24 -10.89 2.00
C LEU A 66 11.04 -9.62 1.72
N VAL A 67 11.53 -8.93 2.75
CA VAL A 67 12.43 -7.78 2.61
C VAL A 67 13.72 -8.17 1.91
N HIS A 68 14.34 -9.28 2.33
CA HIS A 68 15.59 -9.77 1.75
C HIS A 68 15.44 -10.08 0.26
N ARG A 69 14.41 -10.85 -0.13
CA ARG A 69 14.13 -11.16 -1.54
C ARG A 69 13.89 -9.90 -2.37
N ALA A 70 13.15 -8.94 -1.85
CA ALA A 70 12.89 -7.69 -2.56
C ALA A 70 14.16 -6.86 -2.77
N LEU A 71 15.07 -6.86 -1.79
CA LEU A 71 16.35 -6.16 -1.88
C LEU A 71 17.40 -6.86 -2.74
N GLU A 72 17.27 -8.17 -2.95
CA GLU A 72 18.13 -8.95 -3.85
C GLU A 72 17.57 -9.07 -5.28
N GLY A 73 16.36 -8.57 -5.53
CA GLY A 73 15.72 -8.60 -6.84
C GLY A 73 16.31 -7.60 -7.85
N GLU A 74 15.61 -7.40 -8.95
CA GLU A 74 16.07 -6.59 -10.09
C GLU A 74 16.13 -5.07 -9.80
N ARG A 75 15.29 -4.58 -8.86
CA ARG A 75 15.15 -3.15 -8.58
C ARG A 75 15.20 -2.80 -7.09
N PRO A 76 16.32 -3.12 -6.41
CA PRO A 76 16.47 -2.80 -4.98
C PRO A 76 16.42 -1.29 -4.69
N ASP A 77 16.71 -0.46 -5.68
CA ASP A 77 16.59 1.01 -5.60
C ASP A 77 15.17 1.48 -5.30
N LEU A 78 14.15 0.76 -5.81
CA LEU A 78 12.73 1.06 -5.58
C LEU A 78 12.23 0.56 -4.22
N VAL A 79 12.93 -0.40 -3.62
CA VAL A 79 12.53 -1.04 -2.35
C VAL A 79 13.19 -0.36 -1.15
N LYS A 80 14.49 -0.09 -1.22
CA LYS A 80 15.28 0.48 -0.11
C LYS A 80 14.63 1.66 0.62
N PRO A 81 14.01 2.66 -0.08
CA PRO A 81 13.45 3.83 0.59
C PRO A 81 12.20 3.55 1.42
N ILE A 82 11.56 2.38 1.20
CA ILE A 82 10.22 2.09 1.75
C ILE A 82 10.17 0.80 2.59
N VAL A 83 11.30 0.17 2.90
CA VAL A 83 11.33 -1.03 3.74
C VAL A 83 10.74 -0.77 5.12
N PRO A 84 9.99 -1.73 5.69
CA PRO A 84 9.49 -1.60 7.05
C PRO A 84 10.65 -1.64 8.07
N GLU A 85 10.53 -0.84 9.11
CA GLU A 85 11.44 -0.85 10.25
C GLU A 85 11.04 -1.95 11.26
N LYS A 86 11.99 -2.31 12.13
CA LYS A 86 11.74 -3.31 13.15
C LYS A 86 10.65 -2.88 14.12
N GLY A 87 9.61 -3.68 14.26
CA GLY A 87 8.50 -3.42 15.16
C GLY A 87 7.30 -2.72 14.52
N GLU A 88 7.40 -2.34 13.24
CA GLU A 88 6.25 -1.87 12.48
C GLU A 88 5.25 -2.99 12.19
N ILE A 89 3.98 -2.63 12.06
CA ILE A 89 2.92 -3.60 11.78
C ILE A 89 3.08 -4.15 10.37
N PHE A 90 3.22 -5.47 10.28
CA PHE A 90 3.37 -6.17 9.01
C PHE A 90 2.38 -7.33 8.91
N LEU A 91 1.60 -7.34 7.84
CA LEU A 91 0.65 -8.39 7.54
C LEU A 91 0.99 -9.03 6.19
N GLN A 92 0.93 -10.35 6.14
CA GLN A 92 1.03 -11.08 4.87
C GLN A 92 -0.37 -11.29 4.29
N LYS A 93 -0.51 -11.06 3.00
CA LYS A 93 -1.70 -11.41 2.24
C LYS A 93 -1.37 -12.46 1.18
N VAL A 94 -2.39 -13.07 0.63
CA VAL A 94 -2.26 -14.17 -0.35
C VAL A 94 -2.95 -13.85 -1.68
N ARG A 95 -3.73 -12.77 -1.72
CA ARG A 95 -4.52 -12.43 -2.90
C ARG A 95 -4.97 -10.98 -2.85
N HIS A 96 -4.72 -10.23 -3.89
CA HIS A 96 -5.14 -8.85 -4.19
C HIS A 96 -5.48 -7.94 -2.99
N SER A 97 -6.74 -7.98 -2.50
CA SER A 97 -7.17 -7.11 -1.41
C SER A 97 -6.38 -7.36 -0.12
N ALA A 98 -5.94 -6.29 0.53
CA ALA A 98 -5.28 -6.32 1.84
C ALA A 98 -6.18 -6.89 2.95
N PHE A 99 -7.50 -6.91 2.75
CA PHE A 99 -8.46 -7.49 3.69
C PHE A 99 -8.68 -8.99 3.50
N TYR A 100 -8.39 -9.53 2.31
CA TYR A 100 -8.71 -10.91 2.00
C TYR A 100 -7.80 -11.89 2.75
N ALA A 101 -8.40 -12.71 3.61
CA ALA A 101 -7.72 -13.73 4.41
C ALA A 101 -6.57 -13.19 5.28
N THR A 102 -6.65 -11.93 5.71
CA THR A 102 -5.68 -11.29 6.61
C THR A 102 -6.35 -10.88 7.92
N SER A 103 -5.55 -10.52 8.92
CA SER A 103 -6.05 -9.93 10.17
C SER A 103 -6.35 -8.43 10.07
N LEU A 104 -6.22 -7.79 8.90
CA LEU A 104 -6.36 -6.34 8.75
C LEU A 104 -7.70 -5.80 9.27
N ALA A 105 -8.81 -6.46 8.94
CA ALA A 105 -10.13 -6.02 9.40
C ALA A 105 -10.26 -6.04 10.93
N TYR A 106 -9.67 -7.04 11.60
CA TYR A 106 -9.64 -7.12 13.06
C TYR A 106 -8.71 -6.06 13.65
N LEU A 107 -7.53 -5.89 13.07
CA LEU A 107 -6.54 -4.89 13.50
C LEU A 107 -7.14 -3.48 13.46
N LEU A 108 -7.74 -3.09 12.32
CA LEU A 108 -8.37 -1.77 12.17
C LEU A 108 -9.53 -1.54 13.16
N ARG A 109 -10.26 -2.59 13.52
CA ARG A 109 -11.28 -2.49 14.60
C ARG A 109 -10.69 -2.26 15.98
N THR A 110 -9.45 -2.70 16.21
CA THR A 110 -8.74 -2.50 17.48
C THR A 110 -8.09 -1.14 17.57
N LEU A 111 -7.55 -0.65 16.43
CA LEU A 111 -6.91 0.66 16.33
C LEU A 111 -7.93 1.81 16.21
N GLU A 112 -9.12 1.50 15.66
CA GLU A 112 -10.24 2.43 15.46
C GLU A 112 -9.90 3.70 14.64
N PRO A 113 -9.11 3.61 13.55
CA PRO A 113 -8.86 4.78 12.72
C PRO A 113 -10.14 5.22 12.03
N THR A 114 -10.34 6.52 11.89
CA THR A 114 -11.45 7.08 11.13
C THR A 114 -11.19 7.09 9.63
N ARG A 115 -9.90 7.11 9.24
CA ARG A 115 -9.46 7.29 7.87
C ARG A 115 -8.31 6.34 7.51
N LEU A 116 -8.38 5.77 6.29
CA LEU A 116 -7.32 4.96 5.71
C LEU A 116 -6.65 5.71 4.55
N ILE A 117 -5.32 5.74 4.51
CA ILE A 117 -4.54 6.21 3.38
C ILE A 117 -4.00 4.96 2.67
N LEU A 118 -4.47 4.69 1.45
CA LEU A 118 -4.06 3.52 0.67
C LEU A 118 -2.94 3.90 -0.28
N THR A 119 -1.80 3.21 -0.16
CA THR A 119 -0.59 3.47 -0.96
C THR A 119 0.02 2.16 -1.45
N GLY A 120 0.91 2.25 -2.43
CA GLY A 120 1.65 1.11 -2.96
C GLY A 120 1.22 0.68 -4.36
N GLN A 121 1.13 -0.61 -4.60
CA GLN A 121 0.86 -1.17 -5.94
C GLN A 121 -0.04 -2.42 -5.86
N VAL A 122 -0.75 -2.76 -6.91
CA VAL A 122 -0.97 -2.08 -8.19
C VAL A 122 -2.30 -1.34 -8.13
N THR A 123 -2.35 -0.10 -8.66
CA THR A 123 -3.54 0.79 -8.56
C THR A 123 -4.82 0.13 -9.03
N GLU A 124 -4.80 -0.50 -10.22
CA GLU A 124 -5.95 -1.15 -10.85
C GLU A 124 -6.25 -2.56 -10.31
N GLN A 125 -5.49 -3.04 -9.33
CA GLN A 125 -5.66 -4.35 -8.72
C GLN A 125 -5.70 -4.25 -7.18
N CYS A 126 -4.58 -4.49 -6.51
CA CYS A 126 -4.55 -4.59 -5.05
C CYS A 126 -5.06 -3.32 -4.35
N ILE A 127 -4.76 -2.13 -4.88
CA ILE A 127 -5.27 -0.86 -4.33
C ILE A 127 -6.78 -0.76 -4.55
N LEU A 128 -7.27 -0.93 -5.78
CA LEU A 128 -8.69 -0.86 -6.12
C LEU A 128 -9.53 -1.86 -5.31
N TYR A 129 -9.07 -3.11 -5.20
CA TYR A 129 -9.83 -4.15 -4.46
C TYR A 129 -9.78 -3.94 -2.96
N THR A 130 -8.67 -3.40 -2.43
CA THR A 130 -8.59 -2.97 -1.03
C THR A 130 -9.51 -1.79 -0.75
N ALA A 131 -9.60 -0.82 -1.67
CA ALA A 131 -10.51 0.31 -1.56
C ALA A 131 -11.97 -0.13 -1.55
N LEU A 132 -12.36 -1.10 -2.39
CA LEU A 132 -13.71 -1.69 -2.36
C LEU A 132 -14.00 -2.33 -1.00
N ASP A 133 -13.08 -3.13 -0.50
CA ASP A 133 -13.23 -3.78 0.81
C ASP A 133 -13.29 -2.79 1.97
N ALA A 134 -12.54 -1.70 1.92
CA ALA A 134 -12.60 -0.60 2.89
C ALA A 134 -13.93 0.15 2.81
N TYR A 135 -14.42 0.45 1.59
CA TYR A 135 -15.69 1.12 1.36
C TYR A 135 -16.89 0.36 1.95
N ILE A 136 -16.99 -0.95 1.69
CA ILE A 136 -18.08 -1.77 2.23
C ILE A 136 -17.99 -1.95 3.76
N ARG A 137 -16.83 -1.66 4.37
CA ARG A 137 -16.63 -1.61 5.83
C ARG A 137 -16.78 -0.22 6.42
N HIS A 138 -17.20 0.75 5.58
CA HIS A 138 -17.49 2.14 5.97
C HIS A 138 -16.27 2.96 6.41
N PHE A 139 -15.05 2.61 5.99
CA PHE A 139 -13.89 3.46 6.21
C PHE A 139 -13.90 4.67 5.27
N GLN A 140 -13.49 5.83 5.78
CA GLN A 140 -13.09 6.94 4.94
C GLN A 140 -11.73 6.64 4.30
N MET A 141 -11.56 6.99 3.04
CA MET A 141 -10.34 6.65 2.31
C MET A 141 -9.72 7.86 1.64
N VAL A 142 -8.41 7.89 1.67
CA VAL A 142 -7.57 8.79 0.85
C VAL A 142 -6.68 7.92 -0.02
N VAL A 143 -6.59 8.25 -1.30
CA VAL A 143 -5.69 7.57 -2.24
C VAL A 143 -4.85 8.64 -2.95
N PRO A 144 -3.56 8.77 -2.61
CA PRO A 144 -2.68 9.68 -3.31
C PRO A 144 -2.30 9.12 -4.69
N PRO A 145 -2.60 9.82 -5.80
CA PRO A 145 -2.28 9.33 -7.14
C PRO A 145 -0.76 9.24 -7.38
N ASP A 146 0.03 10.02 -6.67
CA ASP A 146 1.50 9.98 -6.64
C ASP A 146 2.06 9.05 -5.55
N GLY A 147 1.21 8.30 -4.88
CA GLY A 147 1.56 7.27 -3.89
C GLY A 147 1.10 5.85 -4.29
N VAL A 148 0.53 5.68 -5.51
CA VAL A 148 0.08 4.39 -6.03
C VAL A 148 0.57 4.16 -7.46
N ALA A 149 1.19 2.99 -7.72
CA ALA A 149 1.76 2.62 -9.01
C ALA A 149 0.85 1.68 -9.81
N HIS A 150 0.89 1.79 -11.13
CA HIS A 150 0.07 1.04 -12.07
C HIS A 150 0.93 0.24 -13.06
N ILE A 151 0.38 -0.84 -13.60
CA ILE A 151 0.94 -1.58 -14.74
C ILE A 151 0.46 -0.93 -16.04
N ASP A 152 -0.83 -0.61 -16.12
CA ASP A 152 -1.45 0.06 -17.26
C ASP A 152 -1.95 1.44 -16.84
N ALA A 153 -1.45 2.49 -17.48
CA ALA A 153 -1.74 3.87 -17.11
C ALA A 153 -3.24 4.25 -17.27
N ASP A 154 -3.91 3.69 -18.28
CA ASP A 154 -5.32 3.98 -18.52
C ASP A 154 -6.22 3.23 -17.53
N LEU A 155 -5.88 1.98 -17.19
CA LEU A 155 -6.55 1.24 -16.13
C LEU A 155 -6.29 1.86 -14.75
N GLY A 156 -5.07 2.32 -14.48
CA GLY A 156 -4.74 3.03 -13.24
C GLY A 156 -5.57 4.31 -13.05
N LYS A 157 -5.70 5.13 -14.11
CA LYS A 157 -6.58 6.31 -14.10
C LYS A 157 -8.05 5.95 -13.92
N ALA A 158 -8.52 4.90 -14.60
CA ALA A 158 -9.89 4.41 -14.46
C ALA A 158 -10.15 3.92 -13.02
N ALA A 159 -9.19 3.21 -12.42
CA ALA A 159 -9.29 2.75 -11.04
C ALA A 159 -9.37 3.91 -10.03
N LEU A 160 -8.53 4.93 -10.16
CA LEU A 160 -8.58 6.14 -9.33
C LEU A 160 -9.95 6.81 -9.44
N ARG A 161 -10.46 6.97 -10.67
CA ARG A 161 -11.80 7.54 -10.90
C ARG A 161 -12.92 6.69 -10.29
N MET A 162 -12.83 5.36 -10.37
CA MET A 162 -13.80 4.46 -9.73
C MET A 162 -13.78 4.59 -8.20
N MET A 163 -12.59 4.69 -7.60
CA MET A 163 -12.45 4.88 -6.16
C MET A 163 -13.06 6.23 -5.72
N GLU A 164 -12.81 7.30 -6.48
CA GLU A 164 -13.38 8.63 -6.20
C GLU A 164 -14.91 8.65 -6.36
N GLU A 165 -15.42 8.29 -7.54
CA GLU A 165 -16.83 8.45 -7.88
C GLU A 165 -17.75 7.41 -7.20
N ASN A 166 -17.30 6.13 -7.12
CA ASN A 166 -18.14 5.04 -6.65
C ASN A 166 -17.91 4.66 -5.19
N MET A 167 -16.69 4.90 -4.66
CA MET A 167 -16.30 4.50 -3.30
C MET A 167 -16.03 5.69 -2.38
N ARG A 168 -16.22 6.91 -2.88
CA ARG A 168 -16.04 8.17 -2.12
C ARG A 168 -14.64 8.33 -1.55
N ALA A 169 -13.63 7.76 -2.20
CA ALA A 169 -12.25 8.00 -1.83
C ALA A 169 -11.87 9.45 -2.14
N GLU A 170 -11.15 10.08 -1.25
CA GLU A 170 -10.57 11.40 -1.50
C GLU A 170 -9.25 11.21 -2.26
N ILE A 171 -9.15 11.83 -3.45
CA ILE A 171 -7.95 11.77 -4.28
C ILE A 171 -7.17 13.07 -4.05
N MET A 172 -6.01 12.96 -3.41
CA MET A 172 -5.16 14.12 -3.10
C MET A 172 -3.67 13.75 -3.13
N PRO A 173 -2.76 14.71 -3.39
CA PRO A 173 -1.33 14.46 -3.39
C PRO A 173 -0.81 13.89 -2.06
N ALA A 174 0.20 13.03 -2.13
CA ALA A 174 0.82 12.37 -0.96
C ALA A 174 1.24 13.36 0.14
N GLU A 175 1.81 14.50 -0.23
CA GLU A 175 2.24 15.56 0.69
C GLU A 175 1.11 16.15 1.56
N LYS A 176 -0.16 16.00 1.13
CA LYS A 176 -1.34 16.52 1.84
C LYS A 176 -2.07 15.46 2.66
N CYS A 177 -1.75 14.18 2.48
CA CYS A 177 -2.50 13.09 3.10
C CYS A 177 -2.46 13.09 4.63
N LEU A 178 -1.36 13.59 5.21
CA LEU A 178 -1.13 13.65 6.66
C LEU A 178 -1.11 15.10 7.20
N GLY A 179 -1.60 16.05 6.43
CA GLY A 179 -1.65 17.47 6.79
C GLY A 179 -2.63 17.80 7.88
#